data_7bc989f3286fe91193acae5117118bbd
#
_entry.id   7bc989f3286fe91193acae5117118bbd
#
_cell.length_a   1.000
_cell.length_b   1.000
_cell.length_c   1.000
_cell.angle_alpha   90.00
_cell.angle_beta   90.00
_cell.angle_gamma   90.00
#
_symmetry.space_group_name_H-M   'P 1'
#
loop_
_entity.id
_entity.type
_entity.pdbx_description
1 polymer ?
#
loop_
_entity_poly.entity_id
_entity_poly.type
_entity_poly.pdbx_seq_one_letter_code
_entity_poly.pdbx_strand_id
1 'polypeptide(L)'
;GLLLANDGVQLSTGKRLISSQTVRMVQTIMLTCGMYDGSGEFALRTGIPTKSGVGGGLLSVSKKKMGIGIYGPSLDKKGNCIAGCELLGYISEALHLHIFDTREWKVEE
;
A
#
# COMPACT_ATOMS: atom_id res chain seq x y z
N GLY A 1 1.06 -8.77 -0.12
CA GLY A 1 1.21 -7.52 -0.89
C GLY A 1 1.55 -7.77 -2.34
N LEU A 2 2.52 -8.63 -2.59
CA LEU A 2 2.91 -9.00 -3.95
C LEU A 2 1.76 -9.66 -4.72
N LEU A 3 1.02 -10.55 -4.07
CA LEU A 3 -0.13 -11.21 -4.68
C LEU A 3 -1.19 -10.20 -5.12
N LEU A 4 -1.52 -9.24 -4.27
CA LEU A 4 -2.47 -8.17 -4.60
C LEU A 4 -1.93 -7.25 -5.71
N ALA A 5 -0.65 -6.90 -5.65
CA ALA A 5 -0.01 -6.07 -6.68
C ALA A 5 -0.02 -6.75 -8.05
N ASN A 6 0.03 -8.08 -8.09
CA ASN A 6 -0.01 -8.89 -9.31
C ASN A 6 -1.41 -9.42 -9.64
N ASP A 7 -2.43 -8.69 -9.29
CA ASP A 7 -3.84 -8.99 -9.64
C ASP A 7 -4.32 -10.38 -9.16
N GLY A 8 -3.81 -10.86 -8.04
CA GLY A 8 -4.23 -12.13 -7.48
C GLY A 8 -3.58 -13.37 -8.11
N VAL A 9 -2.60 -13.16 -8.97
CA VAL A 9 -1.84 -14.25 -9.62
C VAL A 9 -0.52 -14.44 -8.90
N GLN A 10 -0.25 -15.66 -8.46
CA GLN A 10 1.02 -16.01 -7.81
C GLN A 10 2.15 -16.02 -8.85
N LEU A 11 3.15 -15.17 -8.65
CA LEU A 11 4.26 -15.02 -9.62
C LEU A 11 5.06 -16.31 -9.80
N SER A 12 5.30 -17.06 -8.73
CA SER A 12 6.13 -18.27 -8.78
C SER A 12 5.51 -19.42 -9.58
N THR A 13 4.17 -19.45 -9.69
CA THR A 13 3.45 -20.55 -10.36
C THR A 13 2.61 -20.10 -11.55
N GLY A 14 2.34 -18.80 -11.69
CA GLY A 14 1.39 -18.28 -12.66
C GLY A 14 -0.07 -18.61 -12.33
N LYS A 15 -0.33 -19.18 -11.16
CA LYS A 15 -1.68 -19.61 -10.76
C LYS A 15 -2.46 -18.45 -10.15
N ARG A 16 -3.70 -18.27 -10.58
CA ARG A 16 -4.61 -17.32 -9.97
C ARG A 16 -5.13 -17.87 -8.63
N LEU A 17 -4.90 -17.13 -7.55
CA LEU A 17 -5.37 -17.47 -6.21
C LEU A 17 -6.55 -16.62 -5.75
N ILE A 18 -6.66 -15.39 -6.27
CA ILE A 18 -7.71 -14.43 -5.93
C ILE A 18 -8.25 -13.84 -7.23
N SER A 19 -9.57 -13.69 -7.34
CA SER A 19 -10.17 -13.09 -8.53
C SER A 19 -9.79 -11.60 -8.66
N SER A 20 -9.69 -11.10 -9.88
CA SER A 20 -9.42 -9.68 -10.15
C SER A 20 -10.46 -8.76 -9.48
N GLN A 21 -11.72 -9.17 -9.44
CA GLN A 21 -12.77 -8.42 -8.77
C GLN A 21 -12.51 -8.29 -7.28
N THR A 22 -12.14 -9.38 -6.62
CA THR A 22 -11.80 -9.37 -5.19
C THR A 22 -10.58 -8.51 -4.91
N VAL A 23 -9.54 -8.59 -5.74
CA VAL A 23 -8.35 -7.75 -5.64
C VAL A 23 -8.71 -6.26 -5.69
N ARG A 24 -9.54 -5.86 -6.65
CA ARG A 24 -10.01 -4.48 -6.76
C ARG A 24 -10.77 -4.02 -5.52
N MET A 25 -11.67 -4.86 -5.00
CA MET A 25 -12.44 -4.56 -3.79
C MET A 25 -11.52 -4.37 -2.58
N VAL A 26 -10.58 -5.28 -2.38
CA VAL A 26 -9.62 -5.22 -1.26
C VAL A 26 -8.79 -3.95 -1.34
N GLN A 27 -8.21 -3.65 -2.50
CA GLN A 27 -7.38 -2.44 -2.65
C GLN A 27 -8.20 -1.16 -2.49
N THR A 28 -9.44 -1.12 -2.94
CA THR A 28 -10.33 0.03 -2.74
C THR A 28 -10.62 0.25 -1.26
N ILE A 29 -10.91 -0.80 -0.52
CA ILE A 29 -11.13 -0.73 0.93
C ILE A 29 -9.85 -0.30 1.65
N MET A 30 -8.70 -0.82 1.26
CA MET A 30 -7.41 -0.39 1.82
C MET A 30 -7.17 1.10 1.62
N LEU A 31 -7.46 1.62 0.42
CA LEU A 31 -7.27 3.04 0.12
C LEU A 31 -8.22 3.95 0.92
N THR A 32 -9.48 3.56 1.04
CA THR A 32 -10.53 4.41 1.64
C THR A 32 -10.66 4.25 3.14
N CYS A 33 -10.33 3.06 3.69
CA CYS A 33 -10.59 2.72 5.09
C CYS A 33 -9.41 2.04 5.80
N GLY A 34 -8.27 1.84 5.12
CA GLY A 34 -7.19 1.01 5.62
C GLY A 34 -6.37 1.60 6.77
N MET A 35 -6.43 2.92 6.97
CA MET A 35 -5.62 3.66 7.94
C MET A 35 -6.47 4.27 9.07
N TYR A 36 -7.55 3.59 9.47
CA TYR A 36 -8.48 4.09 10.49
C TYR A 36 -8.99 5.49 10.16
N ASP A 37 -9.10 6.37 11.15
CA ASP A 37 -9.57 7.75 10.95
C ASP A 37 -8.61 8.61 10.12
N GLY A 38 -7.39 8.13 9.89
CA GLY A 38 -6.38 8.81 9.08
C GLY A 38 -6.39 8.44 7.59
N SER A 39 -7.36 7.63 7.14
CA SER A 39 -7.35 7.08 5.77
C SER A 39 -7.38 8.15 4.68
N GLY A 40 -8.20 9.18 4.83
CA GLY A 40 -8.29 10.26 3.84
C GLY A 40 -7.01 11.08 3.71
N GLU A 41 -6.43 11.48 4.83
CA GLU A 41 -5.16 12.23 4.85
C GLU A 41 -4.02 11.40 4.28
N PHE A 42 -3.97 10.13 4.64
CA PHE A 42 -2.95 9.20 4.16
C PHE A 42 -3.08 8.98 2.64
N ALA A 43 -4.30 8.79 2.14
CA ALA A 43 -4.55 8.64 0.71
C ALA A 43 -4.12 9.88 -0.08
N LEU A 44 -4.42 11.07 0.45
CA LEU A 44 -4.02 12.33 -0.18
C LEU A 44 -2.50 12.45 -0.28
N ARG A 45 -1.81 12.20 0.81
CA ARG A 45 -0.35 12.36 0.91
C ARG A 45 0.42 11.25 0.18
N THR A 46 0.04 10.01 0.43
CA THR A 46 0.80 8.82 0.00
C THR A 46 0.20 8.18 -1.25
N GLY A 47 -1.13 8.07 -1.30
CA GLY A 47 -1.86 7.55 -2.46
C GLY A 47 -1.58 6.09 -2.79
N ILE A 48 -1.11 5.31 -1.82
CA ILE A 48 -0.88 3.87 -1.98
C ILE A 48 -1.89 3.13 -1.10
N PRO A 49 -2.70 2.22 -1.67
CA PRO A 49 -3.59 1.39 -0.85
C PRO A 49 -2.81 0.70 0.27
N THR A 50 -3.18 0.97 1.52
CA THR A 50 -2.42 0.54 2.69
C THR A 50 -3.36 0.09 3.80
N LYS A 51 -3.02 -1.01 4.48
CA LYS A 51 -3.71 -1.50 5.66
C LYS A 51 -2.80 -1.39 6.87
N SER A 52 -3.31 -0.76 7.91
CA SER A 52 -2.65 -0.59 9.20
C SER A 52 -3.14 -1.61 10.22
N GLY A 53 -2.25 -2.06 11.08
CA GLY A 53 -2.56 -2.88 12.24
C GLY A 53 -2.03 -2.22 13.51
N VAL A 54 -2.80 -2.28 14.58
CA VAL A 54 -2.43 -1.70 15.89
C VAL A 54 -1.20 -2.35 16.53
N GLY A 55 -0.73 -3.45 15.96
CA GLY A 55 0.57 -4.04 16.32
C GLY A 55 1.78 -3.30 15.78
N GLY A 56 1.58 -2.30 14.90
CA GLY A 56 2.64 -1.50 14.30
C GLY A 56 3.00 -1.87 12.87
N GLY A 57 2.25 -2.80 12.26
CA GLY A 57 2.45 -3.21 10.87
C GLY A 57 1.70 -2.35 9.87
N LEU A 58 2.30 -2.12 8.72
CA LEU A 58 1.66 -1.54 7.53
C LEU A 58 1.90 -2.46 6.34
N LEU A 59 0.85 -2.71 5.57
CA LEU A 59 0.93 -3.41 4.29
C LEU A 59 0.43 -2.48 3.20
N SER A 60 1.28 -2.16 2.25
CA SER A 60 0.95 -1.33 1.09
C SER A 60 1.04 -2.12 -0.20
N VAL A 61 0.18 -1.77 -1.15
CA VAL A 61 0.12 -2.42 -2.46
C VAL A 61 0.21 -1.37 -3.55
N SER A 62 1.27 -1.41 -4.33
CA SER A 62 1.41 -0.60 -5.54
C SER A 62 1.13 -1.48 -6.75
N LYS A 63 -0.01 -1.24 -7.39
CA LYS A 63 -0.52 -2.07 -8.48
C LYS A 63 0.51 -2.27 -9.59
N LYS A 64 0.73 -3.54 -9.97
CA LYS A 64 1.68 -3.98 -11.01
C LYS A 64 3.15 -3.63 -10.72
N LYS A 65 3.46 -3.18 -9.50
CA LYS A 65 4.81 -2.76 -9.14
C LYS A 65 5.36 -3.54 -7.97
N MET A 66 4.75 -3.41 -6.78
CA MET A 66 5.29 -4.05 -5.58
C MET A 66 4.28 -4.13 -4.44
N GLY A 67 4.55 -5.01 -3.50
CA GLY A 67 4.01 -4.96 -2.14
C GLY A 67 5.07 -4.39 -1.20
N ILE A 68 4.65 -3.62 -0.20
CA ILE A 68 5.54 -3.02 0.79
C ILE A 68 5.05 -3.39 2.18
N GLY A 69 5.90 -4.03 2.97
CA GLY A 69 5.63 -4.31 4.37
C GLY A 69 6.54 -3.46 5.25
N ILE A 70 5.97 -2.81 6.27
CA ILE A 70 6.72 -2.00 7.24
C ILE A 70 6.25 -2.35 8.64
N TYR A 71 7.16 -2.36 9.56
CA TYR A 71 6.87 -2.55 10.99
C TYR A 71 7.57 -1.47 11.81
N GLY A 72 6.82 -0.86 12.74
CA GLY A 72 7.33 0.04 13.75
C GLY A 72 6.33 0.12 14.89
N PRO A 73 6.76 -0.08 16.16
CA PRO A 73 5.85 -0.25 17.29
C PRO A 73 5.21 1.05 17.77
N SER A 74 5.78 2.21 17.44
CA SER A 74 5.26 3.50 17.93
C SER A 74 4.11 3.97 17.05
N LEU A 75 2.94 4.13 17.65
CA LEU A 75 1.70 4.51 16.97
C LEU A 75 1.34 5.97 17.26
N ASP A 76 0.70 6.60 16.26
CA ASP A 76 0.06 7.90 16.46
C ASP A 76 -1.27 7.75 17.22
N LYS A 77 -1.97 8.87 17.44
CA LYS A 77 -3.26 8.87 18.15
C LYS A 77 -4.36 8.10 17.40
N LYS A 78 -4.20 7.90 16.10
CA LYS A 78 -5.16 7.16 15.26
C LYS A 78 -4.85 5.67 15.18
N GLY A 79 -3.73 5.21 15.75
CA GLY A 79 -3.33 3.81 15.78
C GLY A 79 -2.39 3.40 14.65
N ASN A 80 -1.87 4.34 13.87
CA ASN A 80 -0.99 4.07 12.74
C ASN A 80 0.49 4.23 13.12
N CYS A 81 1.34 3.41 12.52
CA CYS A 81 2.78 3.47 12.70
C CYS A 81 3.35 4.83 12.25
N ILE A 82 3.93 5.60 13.18
CA ILE A 82 4.46 6.94 12.90
C ILE A 82 5.58 6.87 11.87
N ALA A 83 6.60 6.09 12.14
CA ALA A 83 7.77 5.97 11.25
C ALA A 83 7.39 5.40 9.89
N GLY A 84 6.49 4.42 9.86
CA GLY A 84 6.04 3.80 8.63
C GLY A 84 5.26 4.74 7.72
N CYS A 85 4.39 5.58 8.29
CA CYS A 85 3.65 6.58 7.52
C CYS A 85 4.59 7.61 6.88
N GLU A 86 5.59 8.08 7.63
CA GLU A 86 6.61 8.99 7.10
C GLU A 86 7.43 8.34 5.98
N LEU A 87 7.88 7.12 6.19
CA LEU A 87 8.66 6.37 5.21
C LEU A 87 7.86 6.10 3.94
N LEU A 88 6.59 5.70 4.04
CA LEU A 88 5.72 5.48 2.88
C LEU A 88 5.48 6.76 2.09
N GLY A 89 5.30 7.89 2.75
CA GLY A 89 5.20 9.18 2.07
C GLY A 89 6.45 9.49 1.25
N TYR A 90 7.62 9.25 1.82
CA TYR A 90 8.90 9.42 1.12
C TYR A 90 9.05 8.45 -0.06
N ILE A 91 8.77 7.17 0.15
CA ILE A 91 8.85 6.15 -0.90
C ILE A 91 7.90 6.48 -2.05
N SER A 92 6.67 6.88 -1.72
CA SER A 92 5.66 7.24 -2.73
C SER A 92 6.14 8.37 -3.64
N GLU A 93 6.71 9.42 -3.06
CA GLU A 93 7.24 10.54 -3.85
C GLU A 93 8.48 10.14 -4.63
N ALA A 94 9.41 9.43 -4.00
CA ALA A 94 10.68 9.04 -4.64
C ALA A 94 10.48 8.09 -5.83
N LEU A 95 9.52 7.16 -5.71
CA LEU A 95 9.26 6.13 -6.73
C LEU A 95 8.01 6.41 -7.58
N HIS A 96 7.34 7.54 -7.37
CA HIS A 96 6.13 7.93 -8.11
C HIS A 96 4.99 6.89 -7.97
N LEU A 97 4.73 6.46 -6.75
CA LEU A 97 3.76 5.38 -6.48
C LEU A 97 2.35 5.84 -6.16
N HIS A 98 2.13 7.15 -6.00
CA HIS A 98 0.77 7.67 -5.79
C HIS A 98 -0.13 7.23 -6.94
N ILE A 99 -1.32 6.70 -6.65
CA ILE A 99 -2.22 6.15 -7.68
C ILE A 99 -2.57 7.16 -8.78
N PHE A 100 -2.50 8.45 -8.48
CA PHE A 100 -2.77 9.53 -9.45
C PHE A 100 -1.50 10.22 -9.94
N ASP A 101 -0.32 9.71 -9.61
CA ASP A 101 0.92 10.25 -10.17
C ASP A 101 1.00 9.91 -11.65
N THR A 102 1.26 10.91 -12.47
CA THR A 102 1.36 10.76 -13.93
C THR A 102 2.77 10.44 -14.40
N ARG A 103 3.76 10.55 -13.50
CA ARG A 103 5.14 10.19 -13.79
C ARG A 103 5.30 8.67 -13.79
N GLU A 104 6.08 8.16 -14.72
CA GLU A 104 6.35 6.73 -14.74
C GLU A 104 7.27 6.32 -13.59
N TRP A 105 6.97 5.16 -13.03
CA TRP A 105 7.87 4.52 -12.08
C TRP A 105 9.14 4.07 -12.80
N LYS A 106 10.30 4.50 -12.27
CA LYS A 106 11.60 4.07 -12.77
C LYS A 106 12.41 3.48 -11.64
N VAL A 107 12.94 2.29 -11.87
CA VAL A 107 14.05 1.77 -11.08
C VAL A 107 15.33 2.27 -11.75
N GLU A 108 16.09 3.07 -11.05
CA GLU A 108 17.45 3.41 -11.49
C GLU A 108 18.31 2.17 -11.33
N GLU A 109 18.92 1.75 -12.43
CA GLU A 109 19.90 0.67 -12.44
C GLU A 109 21.25 1.17 -11.91
#